data_c663ea24c25c6ac5e986c9b4578dce3a
#
_entry.id   c663ea24c25c6ac5e986c9b4578dce3a
#
_cell.length_a   1.000
_cell.length_b   1.000
_cell.length_c   1.000
_cell.angle_alpha   90.00
_cell.angle_beta   90.00
_cell.angle_gamma   90.00
#
_symmetry.space_group_name_H-M   'P 1'
#
loop_
_entity.id
_entity.type
_entity.pdbx_description
1 polymer ?
#
loop_
_entity_poly.entity_id
_entity_poly.type
_entity_poly.pdbx_seq_one_letter_code
_entity_poly.pdbx_strand_id
1 'polypeptide(L)'
;AEEGLTLTRDGKVGNPFDAQRLLWFAEKSGKALDVLEALLEACHAKGQPLSDLAVLNDCAFAAGLASSERDDDMARFLVSPRGGSDVALQLGECLTRGVVASPVVVLDQRFPLEGAQPYAVVGAVLAELLATGTNFRVVEPSGMDSSKWP
;
A
#
# COMPACT_ATOMS: atom_id res chain seq x y z
N ALA A 1 19.10 14.47 -2.71
CA ALA A 1 17.70 14.20 -2.36
C ALA A 1 17.28 15.20 -1.30
N GLU A 2 16.27 16.02 -1.58
CA GLU A 2 15.79 17.07 -0.65
C GLU A 2 15.18 16.47 0.63
N GLU A 3 14.68 15.23 0.56
CA GLU A 3 14.03 14.51 1.66
C GLU A 3 14.98 13.57 2.43
N GLY A 4 16.28 13.59 2.14
CA GLY A 4 17.27 12.73 2.81
C GLY A 4 17.16 11.24 2.46
N LEU A 5 16.31 10.85 1.52
CA LEU A 5 16.12 9.46 1.10
C LEU A 5 17.11 9.10 -0.03
N THR A 6 17.82 7.99 0.15
CA THR A 6 18.65 7.40 -0.89
C THR A 6 17.95 6.16 -1.43
N LEU A 7 17.55 6.21 -2.70
CA LEU A 7 16.90 5.07 -3.37
C LEU A 7 17.92 4.29 -4.20
N THR A 8 17.85 2.96 -4.12
CA THR A 8 18.65 2.08 -4.99
C THR A 8 17.88 1.72 -6.26
N ARG A 9 18.61 1.55 -7.38
CA ARG A 9 18.04 1.07 -8.65
C ARG A 9 18.45 -0.37 -8.97
N ASP A 10 19.35 -0.93 -8.18
CA ASP A 10 19.95 -2.26 -8.41
C ASP A 10 19.27 -3.36 -7.56
N GLY A 11 18.07 -3.07 -7.05
CA GLY A 11 17.30 -3.98 -6.22
C GLY A 11 16.79 -5.19 -6.99
N LYS A 12 16.65 -6.32 -6.29
CA LYS A 12 16.01 -7.51 -6.82
C LYS A 12 14.49 -7.34 -6.79
N VAL A 13 13.82 -7.71 -7.89
CA VAL A 13 12.36 -7.72 -8.00
C VAL A 13 11.85 -9.13 -7.74
N GLY A 14 10.78 -9.25 -6.95
CA GLY A 14 10.11 -10.51 -6.67
C GLY A 14 8.59 -10.32 -6.62
N ASN A 15 7.84 -11.42 -6.49
CA ASN A 15 6.39 -11.34 -6.34
C ASN A 15 6.04 -10.71 -4.97
N PRO A 16 5.34 -9.57 -4.92
CA PRO A 16 5.02 -8.88 -3.67
C PRO A 16 3.78 -9.44 -2.95
N PHE A 17 3.22 -10.57 -3.40
CA PHE A 17 1.96 -11.09 -2.87
C PHE A 17 2.03 -11.38 -1.36
N ASP A 18 3.13 -11.96 -0.89
CA ASP A 18 3.32 -12.23 0.54
C ASP A 18 3.55 -10.97 1.37
N ALA A 19 4.14 -9.93 0.78
CA ALA A 19 4.22 -8.60 1.41
C ALA A 19 2.81 -8.00 1.58
N GLN A 20 1.92 -8.16 0.62
CA GLN A 20 0.53 -7.73 0.75
C GLN A 20 -0.25 -8.54 1.79
N ARG A 21 0.02 -9.85 1.90
CA ARG A 21 -0.53 -10.69 2.97
C ARG A 21 -0.05 -10.21 4.35
N LEU A 22 1.20 -9.80 4.46
CA LEU A 22 1.75 -9.24 5.69
C LEU A 22 1.07 -7.92 6.05
N LEU A 23 0.81 -7.03 5.10
CA LEU A 23 0.03 -5.80 5.30
C LEU A 23 -1.40 -6.10 5.77
N TRP A 24 -2.08 -7.03 5.11
CA TRP A 24 -3.42 -7.49 5.51
C TRP A 24 -3.44 -8.04 6.96
N PHE A 25 -2.39 -8.75 7.36
CA PHE A 25 -2.25 -9.24 8.74
C PHE A 25 -2.00 -8.11 9.72
N ALA A 26 -1.13 -7.15 9.37
CA ALA A 26 -0.77 -6.00 10.17
C ALA A 26 -1.93 -5.04 10.41
N GLU A 27 -2.86 -4.93 9.46
CA GLU A 27 -4.05 -4.08 9.57
C GLU A 27 -4.90 -4.45 10.78
N LYS A 28 -5.03 -5.75 11.10
CA LYS A 28 -5.78 -6.25 12.26
C LYS A 28 -5.20 -5.81 13.61
N SER A 29 -3.93 -5.43 13.61
CA SER A 29 -3.20 -4.95 14.80
C SER A 29 -2.94 -3.44 14.77
N GLY A 30 -3.48 -2.72 13.76
CA GLY A 30 -3.25 -1.28 13.57
C GLY A 30 -1.80 -0.95 13.19
N LYS A 31 -1.02 -1.93 12.67
CA LYS A 31 0.40 -1.81 12.33
C LYS A 31 0.66 -1.73 10.82
N ALA A 32 -0.39 -1.57 10.00
CA ALA A 32 -0.24 -1.61 8.54
C ALA A 32 0.69 -0.52 8.01
N LEU A 33 0.64 0.71 8.54
CA LEU A 33 1.51 1.80 8.09
C LEU A 33 2.96 1.56 8.49
N ASP A 34 3.23 1.09 9.71
CA ASP A 34 4.58 0.78 10.17
C ASP A 34 5.22 -0.32 9.30
N VAL A 35 4.44 -1.36 8.97
CA VAL A 35 4.88 -2.45 8.08
C VAL A 35 5.08 -1.94 6.65
N LEU A 36 4.18 -1.10 6.14
CA LEU A 36 4.32 -0.53 4.80
C LEU A 36 5.62 0.29 4.67
N GLU A 37 5.92 1.13 5.66
CA GLU A 37 7.16 1.91 5.69
C GLU A 37 8.40 1.00 5.69
N ALA A 38 8.43 -0.04 6.52
CA ALA A 38 9.51 -1.01 6.56
C ALA A 38 9.69 -1.75 5.21
N LEU A 39 8.59 -2.14 4.55
CA LEU A 39 8.62 -2.78 3.23
C LEU A 39 9.15 -1.84 2.14
N LEU A 40 8.72 -0.57 2.15
CA LEU A 40 9.20 0.44 1.20
C LEU A 40 10.70 0.71 1.39
N GLU A 41 11.16 0.81 2.64
CA GLU A 41 12.58 0.95 2.95
C GLU A 41 13.39 -0.26 2.47
N ALA A 42 12.92 -1.49 2.79
CA ALA A 42 13.57 -2.73 2.36
C ALA A 42 13.69 -2.79 0.82
N CYS A 43 12.61 -2.50 0.10
CA CYS A 43 12.57 -2.58 -1.35
C CYS A 43 13.37 -1.44 -2.01
N HIS A 44 13.09 -0.19 -1.66
CA HIS A 44 13.58 0.97 -2.42
C HIS A 44 14.90 1.54 -1.90
N ALA A 45 15.18 1.45 -0.61
CA ALA A 45 16.44 1.93 -0.06
C ALA A 45 17.49 0.82 0.02
N LYS A 46 17.10 -0.40 0.42
CA LYS A 46 18.02 -1.53 0.60
C LYS A 46 18.08 -2.49 -0.60
N GLY A 47 17.15 -2.37 -1.57
CA GLY A 47 17.10 -3.22 -2.77
C GLY A 47 16.77 -4.68 -2.48
N GLN A 48 16.11 -4.96 -1.37
CA GLN A 48 15.76 -6.31 -0.93
C GLN A 48 14.47 -6.80 -1.63
N PRO A 49 14.39 -8.06 -2.05
CA PRO A 49 13.20 -8.59 -2.72
C PRO A 49 12.09 -8.85 -1.71
N LEU A 50 10.88 -8.32 -1.97
CA LEU A 50 9.69 -8.53 -1.12
C LEU A 50 9.08 -9.94 -1.27
N SER A 51 9.68 -10.81 -2.06
CA SER A 51 9.36 -12.25 -2.12
C SER A 51 10.17 -13.10 -1.15
N ASP A 52 11.14 -12.52 -0.46
CA ASP A 52 11.98 -13.22 0.52
C ASP A 52 11.31 -13.18 1.90
N LEU A 53 10.99 -14.36 2.44
CA LEU A 53 10.32 -14.48 3.73
C LEU A 53 11.18 -13.96 4.90
N ALA A 54 12.50 -14.01 4.78
CA ALA A 54 13.38 -13.43 5.79
C ALA A 54 13.25 -11.90 5.81
N VAL A 55 13.24 -11.26 4.63
CA VAL A 55 13.02 -9.81 4.50
C VAL A 55 11.66 -9.41 5.08
N LEU A 56 10.61 -10.19 4.79
CA LEU A 56 9.26 -9.92 5.32
C LEU A 56 9.20 -10.05 6.85
N ASN A 57 9.89 -11.04 7.40
CA ASN A 57 9.98 -11.22 8.85
C ASN A 57 10.74 -10.06 9.52
N ASP A 58 11.84 -9.60 8.93
CA ASP A 58 12.59 -8.44 9.41
C ASP A 58 11.75 -7.16 9.39
N CYS A 59 10.95 -6.96 8.31
CA CYS A 59 10.00 -5.85 8.23
C CYS A 59 8.92 -5.92 9.32
N ALA A 60 8.39 -7.11 9.59
CA ALA A 60 7.41 -7.34 10.64
C ALA A 60 7.98 -7.02 12.03
N PHE A 61 9.22 -7.41 12.28
CA PHE A 61 9.92 -7.11 13.53
C PHE A 61 10.20 -5.60 13.67
N ALA A 62 10.72 -4.96 12.63
CA ALA A 62 11.00 -3.52 12.62
C ALA A 62 9.73 -2.68 12.90
N ALA A 63 8.58 -3.14 12.40
CA ALA A 63 7.28 -2.51 12.63
C ALA A 63 6.67 -2.84 14.02
N GLY A 64 7.32 -3.67 14.83
CA GLY A 64 6.80 -4.13 16.12
C GLY A 64 5.57 -5.04 15.99
N LEU A 65 5.42 -5.74 14.87
CA LEU A 65 4.38 -6.75 14.63
C LEU A 65 4.84 -8.12 15.09
N ALA A 66 6.12 -8.42 14.96
CA ALA A 66 6.77 -9.62 15.48
C ALA A 66 7.50 -9.32 16.79
N SER A 67 7.54 -10.27 17.70
CA SER A 67 8.15 -10.11 19.05
C SER A 67 9.68 -10.21 19.03
N SER A 68 10.25 -10.79 17.98
CA SER A 68 11.69 -10.93 17.74
C SER A 68 11.98 -11.09 16.24
N GLU A 69 13.25 -10.95 15.84
CA GLU A 69 13.72 -11.23 14.47
C GLU A 69 13.48 -12.68 14.02
N ARG A 70 13.29 -13.60 14.96
CA ARG A 70 12.98 -15.01 14.72
C ARG A 70 11.69 -15.40 15.43
N ASP A 71 10.62 -14.69 15.11
CA ASP A 71 9.30 -14.97 15.64
C ASP A 71 8.70 -16.19 14.95
N ASP A 72 8.54 -17.28 15.67
CA ASP A 72 8.02 -18.55 15.14
C ASP A 72 6.57 -18.42 14.67
N ASP A 73 5.77 -17.53 15.27
CA ASP A 73 4.39 -17.30 14.88
C ASP A 73 4.31 -16.51 13.56
N MET A 74 5.17 -15.52 13.41
CA MET A 74 5.30 -14.77 12.17
C MET A 74 5.85 -15.65 11.04
N ALA A 75 6.88 -16.44 11.30
CA ALA A 75 7.41 -17.38 10.32
C ALA A 75 6.34 -18.39 9.86
N ARG A 76 5.56 -18.95 10.80
CA ARG A 76 4.43 -19.85 10.49
C ARG A 76 3.34 -19.15 9.67
N PHE A 77 3.03 -17.90 9.99
CA PHE A 77 2.09 -17.11 9.19
C PHE A 77 2.59 -16.95 7.75
N LEU A 78 3.84 -16.55 7.56
CA LEU A 78 4.42 -16.27 6.23
C LEU A 78 4.43 -17.53 5.33
N VAL A 79 4.72 -18.72 5.87
CA VAL A 79 4.70 -19.96 5.07
C VAL A 79 3.29 -20.56 4.91
N SER A 80 2.30 -20.08 5.65
CA SER A 80 0.92 -20.54 5.54
C SER A 80 0.18 -19.84 4.38
N PRO A 81 -0.95 -20.38 3.88
CA PRO A 81 -1.79 -19.70 2.89
C PRO A 81 -2.71 -18.62 3.50
N ARG A 82 -2.63 -18.37 4.79
CA ARG A 82 -3.52 -17.48 5.53
C ARG A 82 -3.52 -16.06 4.95
N GLY A 83 -4.69 -15.49 4.76
CA GLY A 83 -4.87 -14.15 4.18
C GLY A 83 -4.76 -14.10 2.66
N GLY A 84 -4.34 -15.19 2.00
CA GLY A 84 -4.17 -15.21 0.55
C GLY A 84 -5.48 -14.98 -0.21
N SER A 85 -6.56 -15.61 0.22
CA SER A 85 -7.88 -15.42 -0.40
C SER A 85 -8.42 -14.01 -0.19
N ASP A 86 -8.21 -13.44 0.99
CA ASP A 86 -8.66 -12.08 1.32
C ASP A 86 -7.93 -11.04 0.46
N VAL A 87 -6.60 -11.17 0.36
CA VAL A 87 -5.77 -10.29 -0.49
C VAL A 87 -6.15 -10.43 -1.95
N ALA A 88 -6.35 -11.66 -2.45
CA ALA A 88 -6.77 -11.88 -3.82
C ALA A 88 -8.14 -11.26 -4.12
N LEU A 89 -9.08 -11.34 -3.18
CA LEU A 89 -10.39 -10.70 -3.30
C LEU A 89 -10.25 -9.17 -3.35
N GLN A 90 -9.50 -8.55 -2.44
CA GLN A 90 -9.25 -7.11 -2.42
C GLN A 90 -8.62 -6.61 -3.72
N LEU A 91 -7.62 -7.34 -4.25
CA LEU A 91 -7.01 -7.02 -5.54
C LEU A 91 -8.02 -7.10 -6.69
N GLY A 92 -8.88 -8.13 -6.69
CA GLY A 92 -9.95 -8.27 -7.66
C GLY A 92 -10.97 -7.13 -7.59
N GLU A 93 -11.34 -6.68 -6.39
CA GLU A 93 -12.20 -5.52 -6.19
C GLU A 93 -11.56 -4.23 -6.72
N CYS A 94 -10.28 -3.99 -6.45
CA CYS A 94 -9.54 -2.86 -7.00
C CYS A 94 -9.60 -2.84 -8.53
N LEU A 95 -9.33 -3.98 -9.18
CA LEU A 95 -9.41 -4.11 -10.63
C LEU A 95 -10.83 -3.86 -11.17
N THR A 96 -11.86 -4.36 -10.48
CA THR A 96 -13.26 -4.15 -10.83
C THR A 96 -13.66 -2.66 -10.75
N ARG A 97 -13.04 -1.92 -9.84
CA ARG A 97 -13.20 -0.48 -9.68
C ARG A 97 -12.38 0.34 -10.68
N GLY A 98 -11.61 -0.31 -11.55
CA GLY A 98 -10.79 0.34 -12.57
C GLY A 98 -9.40 0.76 -12.10
N VAL A 99 -8.95 0.35 -10.91
CA VAL A 99 -7.59 0.60 -10.43
C VAL A 99 -6.64 -0.35 -11.18
N VAL A 100 -5.97 0.16 -12.20
CA VAL A 100 -5.03 -0.60 -13.04
C VAL A 100 -3.58 -0.18 -12.84
N ALA A 101 -3.36 0.87 -12.07
CA ALA A 101 -2.03 1.42 -11.79
C ALA A 101 -1.95 1.90 -10.33
N SER A 102 -0.74 2.18 -9.86
CA SER A 102 -0.45 2.69 -8.52
C SER A 102 0.50 3.90 -8.63
N PRO A 103 0.37 4.90 -7.76
CA PRO A 103 -0.61 5.04 -6.69
C PRO A 103 -1.99 5.51 -7.16
N VAL A 104 -3.03 5.11 -6.44
CA VAL A 104 -4.37 5.71 -6.55
C VAL A 104 -4.81 6.13 -5.15
N VAL A 105 -5.18 7.40 -4.99
CA VAL A 105 -5.70 7.93 -3.74
C VAL A 105 -7.18 8.28 -3.93
N VAL A 106 -8.05 7.71 -3.10
CA VAL A 106 -9.48 8.02 -3.15
C VAL A 106 -9.82 8.91 -1.97
N LEU A 107 -10.24 10.15 -2.26
CA LEU A 107 -10.67 11.10 -1.25
C LEU A 107 -12.19 11.02 -1.08
N ASP A 108 -12.64 11.00 0.17
CA ASP A 108 -14.06 10.93 0.54
C ASP A 108 -14.83 9.79 -0.16
N GLN A 109 -14.14 8.67 -0.42
CA GLN A 109 -14.67 7.47 -1.11
C GLN A 109 -15.26 7.74 -2.52
N ARG A 110 -15.07 8.94 -3.08
CA ARG A 110 -15.70 9.41 -4.32
C ARG A 110 -14.74 10.02 -5.33
N PHE A 111 -13.60 10.53 -4.87
CA PHE A 111 -12.69 11.30 -5.72
C PHE A 111 -11.37 10.57 -5.91
N PRO A 112 -11.25 9.69 -6.94
CA PRO A 112 -10.00 9.02 -7.24
C PRO A 112 -9.00 10.00 -7.86
N LEU A 113 -7.79 10.00 -7.32
CA LEU A 113 -6.63 10.68 -7.87
C LEU A 113 -5.64 9.63 -8.35
N GLU A 114 -5.44 9.53 -9.64
CA GLU A 114 -4.54 8.56 -10.26
C GLU A 114 -3.13 9.15 -10.38
N GLY A 115 -2.14 8.34 -10.03
CA GLY A 115 -0.74 8.72 -10.05
C GLY A 115 -0.32 9.62 -8.88
N ALA A 116 0.98 9.91 -8.83
CA ALA A 116 1.55 10.84 -7.86
C ALA A 116 1.17 12.28 -8.24
N GLN A 117 0.18 12.84 -7.56
CA GLN A 117 -0.28 14.19 -7.81
C GLN A 117 0.56 15.22 -7.03
N PRO A 118 0.83 16.42 -7.62
CA PRO A 118 1.45 17.52 -6.90
C PRO A 118 0.63 17.91 -5.66
N TYR A 119 1.31 18.30 -4.57
CA TYR A 119 0.66 18.71 -3.33
C TYR A 119 -0.42 19.79 -3.52
N ALA A 120 -0.23 20.70 -4.48
CA ALA A 120 -1.17 21.76 -4.81
C ALA A 120 -2.50 21.20 -5.34
N VAL A 121 -2.47 20.10 -6.11
CA VAL A 121 -3.67 19.43 -6.63
C VAL A 121 -4.43 18.75 -5.49
N VAL A 122 -3.73 17.96 -4.67
CA VAL A 122 -4.34 17.29 -3.51
C VAL A 122 -4.90 18.32 -2.54
N GLY A 123 -4.15 19.40 -2.26
CA GLY A 123 -4.59 20.49 -1.38
C GLY A 123 -5.82 21.22 -1.89
N ALA A 124 -5.91 21.48 -3.20
CA ALA A 124 -7.08 22.11 -3.80
C ALA A 124 -8.33 21.22 -3.69
N VAL A 125 -8.20 19.91 -3.94
CA VAL A 125 -9.31 18.95 -3.79
C VAL A 125 -9.77 18.88 -2.33
N LEU A 126 -8.85 18.81 -1.38
CA LEU A 126 -9.19 18.81 0.04
C LEU A 126 -9.86 20.10 0.49
N ALA A 127 -9.36 21.26 0.04
CA ALA A 127 -9.97 22.56 0.35
C ALA A 127 -11.41 22.67 -0.18
N GLU A 128 -11.63 22.20 -1.41
CA GLU A 128 -12.98 22.17 -2.01
C GLU A 128 -13.92 21.23 -1.28
N LEU A 129 -13.46 20.02 -0.91
CA LEU A 129 -14.24 19.08 -0.11
C LEU A 129 -14.65 19.67 1.24
N LEU A 130 -13.74 20.40 1.89
CA LEU A 130 -14.02 21.07 3.17
C LEU A 130 -15.01 22.25 3.01
N ALA A 131 -14.92 22.98 1.89
CA ALA A 131 -15.74 24.16 1.67
C ALA A 131 -17.17 23.83 1.21
N THR A 132 -17.34 22.82 0.37
CA THR A 132 -18.62 22.55 -0.33
C THR A 132 -19.34 21.31 0.16
N GLY A 133 -18.67 20.50 0.94
CA GLY A 133 -19.25 19.26 1.50
C GLY A 133 -19.63 18.20 0.48
N THR A 134 -19.68 18.46 -0.86
CA THR A 134 -20.02 17.39 -1.82
C THR A 134 -20.05 17.74 -3.32
N ASN A 135 -19.78 18.94 -3.79
CA ASN A 135 -20.01 19.28 -5.20
C ASN A 135 -18.74 19.47 -6.04
N PHE A 136 -17.69 18.71 -5.77
CA PHE A 136 -16.49 18.77 -6.58
C PHE A 136 -16.64 17.93 -7.86
N ARG A 137 -16.45 18.54 -9.01
CA ARG A 137 -16.41 17.86 -10.31
C ARG A 137 -14.97 17.48 -10.61
N VAL A 138 -14.55 16.28 -10.26
CA VAL A 138 -13.26 15.74 -10.71
C VAL A 138 -13.39 15.41 -12.20
N VAL A 139 -12.41 15.82 -13.00
CA VAL A 139 -12.21 15.27 -14.34
C VAL A 139 -11.79 13.83 -14.12
N GLU A 140 -12.65 12.89 -14.47
CA GLU A 140 -12.36 11.45 -14.30
C GLU A 140 -11.07 11.10 -15.06
N PRO A 141 -10.12 10.42 -14.41
CA PRO A 141 -9.00 9.82 -15.11
C PRO A 141 -9.54 8.87 -16.18
N SER A 142 -8.95 8.88 -17.37
CA SER A 142 -9.42 8.06 -18.48
C SER A 142 -9.45 6.58 -18.10
N GLY A 143 -10.65 6.01 -17.96
CA GLY A 143 -10.88 4.60 -17.67
C GLY A 143 -11.32 4.27 -16.25
N MET A 144 -11.37 5.23 -15.33
CA MET A 144 -11.84 5.00 -13.97
C MET A 144 -13.32 5.42 -13.83
N ASP A 145 -14.15 4.53 -13.36
CA ASP A 145 -15.58 4.73 -13.20
C ASP A 145 -15.91 5.07 -11.73
N SER A 146 -16.15 6.35 -11.46
CA SER A 146 -16.45 6.86 -10.11
C SER A 146 -17.76 6.28 -9.52
N SER A 147 -18.68 5.76 -10.35
CA SER A 147 -19.92 5.13 -9.87
C SER A 147 -19.69 3.81 -9.14
N LYS A 148 -18.49 3.25 -9.23
CA LYS A 148 -18.10 1.98 -8.59
C LYS A 148 -17.50 2.15 -7.19
N TRP A 149 -17.36 3.39 -6.72
CA TRP A 149 -16.92 3.66 -5.35
C TRP A 149 -18.13 3.83 -4.43
N PRO A 150 -18.10 3.24 -3.24
CA PRO A 150 -19.20 3.30 -2.28
C PRO A 150 -19.47 4.71 -1.76
#